data_3ebabe60eb5f20108e7098d0cd426b5a
#
_entry.id   3ebabe60eb5f20108e7098d0cd426b5a
#
_cell.length_a   1.000
_cell.length_b   1.000
_cell.length_c   1.000
_cell.angle_alpha   90.00
_cell.angle_beta   90.00
_cell.angle_gamma   90.00
#
_symmetry.space_group_name_H-M   'P 1'
#
loop_
_entity.id
_entity.type
_entity.pdbx_description
1 polymer ?
#
loop_
_entity_poly.entity_id
_entity_poly.type
_entity_poly.pdbx_seq_one_letter_code
_entity_poly.pdbx_strand_id
1 'polypeptide(L)'
;LLFRFLWFPGFHMIKWIILAIFILSALYIQQRGKVRHSFYRQFFDHSTILAPINYLMYMFSKVPNQPYIDPQHFQDLKVLDENWEMIRDEAKALYEKGGIKASSSYDDLGFNSFFKTGWKRFYLKWYDSAHPSAAELCPKTTALLKTLPTIKAAMFTELAPDSRLVRHRDPYAGSLRYHLGLITPNDDRCFIDVDGERYSWRDGESVVFDETYIHYAENKTDQNRIIFFADVERPLKTRFMERFNHWFGKKVMTAASSPNEAGDQTGGLNKVFGYVYQVRIKAKALKKTN
;
A
#
# COMPACT_ATOMS: atom_id res chain seq x y z
N LEU A 1 -9.35 45.70 13.07
CA LEU A 1 -10.02 44.74 13.98
C LEU A 1 -9.53 43.27 13.77
N LEU A 2 -9.02 42.92 12.59
CA LEU A 2 -8.55 41.52 12.30
C LEU A 2 -7.22 41.14 13.00
N PHE A 3 -6.38 42.12 13.38
CA PHE A 3 -5.07 41.84 14.01
C PHE A 3 -5.12 41.59 15.53
N ARG A 4 -6.24 41.84 16.22
CA ARG A 4 -6.37 41.61 17.67
C ARG A 4 -6.75 40.14 18.06
N PHE A 5 -7.19 39.30 17.11
CA PHE A 5 -7.57 37.92 17.41
C PHE A 5 -6.39 36.95 17.57
N LEU A 6 -5.16 37.35 17.19
CA LEU A 6 -3.97 36.50 17.23
C LEU A 6 -3.21 36.54 18.58
N TRP A 7 -3.70 37.27 19.58
CA TRP A 7 -3.00 37.48 20.85
C TRP A 7 -3.68 36.91 22.09
N PHE A 8 -4.51 35.85 21.93
CA PHE A 8 -4.98 35.07 23.09
C PHE A 8 -3.87 34.12 23.56
N PRO A 9 -3.43 34.19 24.85
CA PRO A 9 -2.39 33.30 25.41
C PRO A 9 -2.69 31.82 25.15
N GLY A 10 -3.96 31.41 25.16
CA GLY A 10 -4.41 30.06 24.83
C GLY A 10 -4.10 29.62 23.40
N PHE A 11 -4.11 30.53 22.41
CA PHE A 11 -3.80 30.22 21.03
C PHE A 11 -2.30 29.89 20.83
N HIS A 12 -1.44 30.55 21.60
CA HIS A 12 -0.01 30.26 21.62
C HIS A 12 0.31 28.91 22.24
N MET A 13 -0.40 28.50 23.27
CA MET A 13 -0.22 27.20 23.91
C MET A 13 -0.69 26.04 23.02
N ILE A 14 -1.85 26.16 22.36
CA ILE A 14 -2.41 25.13 21.46
C ILE A 14 -1.45 24.78 20.32
N LYS A 15 -0.83 25.76 19.65
CA LYS A 15 0.12 25.48 18.56
C LYS A 15 1.35 24.68 19.04
N TRP A 16 1.85 24.97 20.25
CA TRP A 16 2.97 24.22 20.80
C TRP A 16 2.57 22.79 21.21
N ILE A 17 1.34 22.60 21.68
CA ILE A 17 0.79 21.26 21.96
C ILE A 17 0.68 20.46 20.66
N ILE A 18 0.12 21.06 19.60
CA ILE A 18 0.02 20.39 18.28
C ILE A 18 1.42 20.03 17.75
N LEU A 19 2.38 20.95 17.84
CA LEU A 19 3.74 20.70 17.43
C LEU A 19 4.40 19.58 18.25
N ALA A 20 4.20 19.57 19.56
CA ALA A 20 4.71 18.53 20.44
C ALA A 20 4.12 17.15 20.09
N ILE A 21 2.80 17.07 19.87
CA ILE A 21 2.12 15.84 19.43
C ILE A 21 2.72 15.36 18.11
N PHE A 22 2.93 16.25 17.15
CA PHE A 22 3.53 15.91 15.86
C PHE A 22 4.94 15.36 16.03
N ILE A 23 5.81 16.07 16.77
CA ILE A 23 7.19 15.65 17.00
C ILE A 23 7.24 14.30 17.75
N LEU A 24 6.49 14.14 18.82
CA LEU A 24 6.47 12.91 19.63
C LEU A 24 5.97 11.72 18.81
N SER A 25 4.92 11.90 18.01
CA SER A 25 4.42 10.85 17.13
C SER A 25 5.41 10.49 16.01
N ALA A 26 6.10 11.48 15.42
CA ALA A 26 7.16 11.25 14.43
C ALA A 26 8.35 10.49 15.03
N LEU A 27 8.76 10.83 16.25
CA LEU A 27 9.80 10.11 17.00
C LEU A 27 9.37 8.67 17.30
N TYR A 28 8.11 8.47 17.70
CA TYR A 28 7.58 7.13 17.91
C TYR A 28 7.65 6.27 16.63
N ILE A 29 7.21 6.81 15.48
CA ILE A 29 7.31 6.12 14.18
C ILE A 29 8.76 5.75 13.86
N GLN A 30 9.71 6.64 14.12
CA GLN A 30 11.12 6.39 13.87
C GLN A 30 11.70 5.31 14.80
N GLN A 31 11.25 5.26 16.05
CA GLN A 31 11.82 4.35 17.08
C GLN A 31 11.14 2.97 17.13
N ARG A 32 10.01 2.81 16.49
CA ARG A 32 9.11 1.67 16.60
C ARG A 32 9.72 0.35 16.09
N GLY A 33 10.56 0.40 15.03
CA GLY A 33 11.18 -0.77 14.40
C GLY A 33 12.64 -0.99 14.79
N LYS A 34 13.16 -2.20 14.52
CA LYS A 34 14.59 -2.55 14.58
C LYS A 34 15.34 -1.83 13.46
N VAL A 35 14.78 -1.85 12.23
CA VAL A 35 15.31 -1.16 11.05
C VAL A 35 14.81 0.28 11.02
N ARG A 36 15.72 1.23 10.86
CA ARG A 36 15.39 2.67 10.90
C ARG A 36 15.95 3.40 9.69
N HIS A 37 15.23 4.42 9.24
CA HIS A 37 15.81 5.40 8.32
C HIS A 37 16.86 6.25 9.03
N SER A 38 17.82 6.81 8.26
CA SER A 38 18.63 7.90 8.78
C SER A 38 17.70 9.07 9.18
N PHE A 39 18.12 9.87 10.18
CA PHE A 39 17.31 11.01 10.67
C PHE A 39 16.86 11.93 9.54
N TYR A 40 17.77 12.27 8.64
CA TYR A 40 17.46 13.12 7.48
C TYR A 40 16.39 12.49 6.57
N ARG A 41 16.52 11.20 6.22
CA ARG A 41 15.55 10.49 5.40
C ARG A 41 14.18 10.41 6.08
N GLN A 42 14.15 10.18 7.41
CA GLN A 42 12.90 10.14 8.18
C GLN A 42 12.15 11.47 8.09
N PHE A 43 12.87 12.60 8.16
CA PHE A 43 12.25 13.92 8.12
C PHE A 43 11.45 14.16 6.83
N PHE A 44 11.93 13.61 5.69
CA PHE A 44 11.27 13.71 4.39
C PHE A 44 10.40 12.50 4.03
N ASP A 45 10.30 11.52 4.92
CA ASP A 45 9.47 10.34 4.69
C ASP A 45 7.99 10.70 4.84
N HIS A 46 7.16 10.21 3.91
CA HIS A 46 5.73 10.48 3.92
C HIS A 46 5.01 9.96 5.17
N SER A 47 5.54 8.93 5.85
CA SER A 47 5.00 8.44 7.12
C SER A 47 5.12 9.47 8.24
N THR A 48 6.06 10.40 8.16
CA THR A 48 6.22 11.49 9.13
C THR A 48 5.03 12.46 9.09
N ILE A 49 4.51 12.77 7.90
CA ILE A 49 3.33 13.65 7.74
C ILE A 49 2.10 13.05 8.40
N LEU A 50 1.92 11.72 8.28
CA LEU A 50 0.79 10.99 8.86
C LEU A 50 1.06 10.48 10.29
N ALA A 51 2.20 10.82 10.90
CA ALA A 51 2.61 10.28 12.19
C ALA A 51 1.56 10.43 13.31
N PRO A 52 0.87 11.56 13.50
CA PRO A 52 -0.18 11.67 14.51
C PRO A 52 -1.36 10.72 14.29
N ILE A 53 -1.77 10.56 13.02
CA ILE A 53 -2.86 9.65 12.65
C ILE A 53 -2.41 8.20 12.84
N ASN A 54 -1.22 7.85 12.35
CA ASN A 54 -0.65 6.52 12.51
C ASN A 54 -0.48 6.13 13.98
N TYR A 55 -0.05 7.07 14.84
CA TYR A 55 0.05 6.85 16.27
C TYR A 55 -1.30 6.45 16.88
N LEU A 56 -2.39 7.12 16.48
CA LEU A 56 -3.75 6.74 16.92
C LEU A 56 -4.12 5.33 16.44
N MET A 57 -3.78 4.96 15.20
CA MET A 57 -4.05 3.61 14.68
C MET A 57 -3.35 2.54 15.54
N TYR A 58 -2.07 2.76 15.92
CA TYR A 58 -1.34 1.81 16.77
C TYR A 58 -1.89 1.74 18.20
N MET A 59 -2.24 2.88 18.80
CA MET A 59 -2.77 2.94 20.16
C MET A 59 -4.12 2.22 20.28
N PHE A 60 -4.95 2.33 19.25
CA PHE A 60 -6.28 1.69 19.21
C PHE A 60 -6.29 0.35 18.47
N SER A 61 -5.16 -0.19 18.04
CA SER A 61 -5.09 -1.49 17.37
C SER A 61 -5.56 -2.63 18.28
N LYS A 62 -6.42 -3.52 17.77
CA LYS A 62 -6.78 -4.80 18.41
C LYS A 62 -5.72 -5.87 18.19
N VAL A 63 -4.89 -5.72 17.17
CA VAL A 63 -3.79 -6.65 16.86
C VAL A 63 -2.47 -6.11 17.37
N PRO A 64 -1.47 -6.98 17.64
CA PRO A 64 -0.16 -6.55 18.08
C PRO A 64 0.52 -5.59 17.10
N ASN A 65 1.27 -4.61 17.63
CA ASN A 65 2.09 -3.71 16.82
C ASN A 65 3.48 -4.34 16.58
N GLN A 66 3.56 -5.29 15.69
CA GLN A 66 4.75 -6.05 15.33
C GLN A 66 4.84 -6.22 13.81
N PRO A 67 6.02 -6.58 13.25
CA PRO A 67 6.22 -6.69 11.80
C PRO A 67 5.26 -7.68 11.14
N TYR A 68 5.17 -8.90 11.64
CA TYR A 68 4.26 -9.93 11.13
C TYR A 68 3.14 -10.19 12.11
N ILE A 69 1.92 -10.27 11.60
CA ILE A 69 0.70 -10.46 12.40
C ILE A 69 0.18 -11.88 12.16
N ASP A 70 -0.20 -12.57 13.24
CA ASP A 70 -0.79 -13.90 13.11
C ASP A 70 -2.09 -13.83 12.28
N PRO A 71 -2.19 -14.59 11.17
CA PRO A 71 -3.40 -14.65 10.34
C PRO A 71 -4.67 -15.05 11.11
N GLN A 72 -4.54 -15.71 12.27
CA GLN A 72 -5.69 -16.07 13.12
C GLN A 72 -6.49 -14.86 13.62
N HIS A 73 -5.92 -13.66 13.60
CA HIS A 73 -6.64 -12.42 13.87
C HIS A 73 -7.64 -12.04 12.77
N PHE A 74 -7.58 -12.69 11.59
CA PHE A 74 -8.34 -12.35 10.39
C PHE A 74 -9.07 -13.57 9.84
N GLN A 75 -10.07 -14.07 10.58
CA GLN A 75 -10.78 -15.31 10.22
C GLN A 75 -11.52 -15.20 8.88
N ASP A 76 -11.92 -14.02 8.48
CA ASP A 76 -12.56 -13.75 7.20
C ASP A 76 -11.60 -13.91 6.00
N LEU A 77 -10.29 -13.82 6.20
CA LEU A 77 -9.31 -14.01 5.13
C LEU A 77 -9.07 -15.49 4.77
N LYS A 78 -9.46 -16.42 5.62
CA LYS A 78 -9.31 -17.87 5.33
C LYS A 78 -9.98 -18.28 4.03
N VAL A 79 -11.06 -17.63 3.66
CA VAL A 79 -11.73 -17.91 2.39
C VAL A 79 -10.84 -17.62 1.17
N LEU A 80 -9.86 -16.70 1.28
CA LEU A 80 -8.87 -16.51 0.23
C LEU A 80 -7.88 -17.68 0.16
N ASP A 81 -7.39 -18.13 1.31
CA ASP A 81 -6.49 -19.29 1.40
C ASP A 81 -7.18 -20.55 0.86
N GLU A 82 -8.45 -20.76 1.21
CA GLU A 82 -9.26 -21.91 0.74
C GLU A 82 -9.56 -21.84 -0.78
N ASN A 83 -9.54 -20.67 -1.38
CA ASN A 83 -9.81 -20.48 -2.81
C ASN A 83 -8.57 -20.08 -3.61
N TRP A 84 -7.36 -20.31 -3.08
CA TRP A 84 -6.12 -19.85 -3.67
C TRP A 84 -5.89 -20.36 -5.09
N GLU A 85 -6.29 -21.60 -5.40
CA GLU A 85 -6.14 -22.18 -6.74
C GLU A 85 -7.03 -21.48 -7.77
N MET A 86 -8.28 -21.16 -7.41
CA MET A 86 -9.19 -20.39 -8.28
C MET A 86 -8.62 -18.97 -8.54
N ILE A 87 -8.09 -18.33 -7.50
CA ILE A 87 -7.45 -17.00 -7.60
C ILE A 87 -6.20 -17.09 -8.47
N ARG A 88 -5.37 -18.13 -8.27
CA ARG A 88 -4.18 -18.41 -9.09
C ARG A 88 -4.53 -18.59 -10.55
N ASP A 89 -5.57 -19.34 -10.87
CA ASP A 89 -5.92 -19.66 -12.25
C ASP A 89 -6.39 -18.40 -13.01
N GLU A 90 -7.14 -17.50 -12.36
CA GLU A 90 -7.47 -16.18 -12.95
C GLU A 90 -6.23 -15.28 -13.10
N ALA A 91 -5.35 -15.26 -12.10
CA ALA A 91 -4.08 -14.52 -12.17
C ALA A 91 -3.18 -15.03 -13.31
N LYS A 92 -3.09 -16.36 -13.47
CA LYS A 92 -2.32 -17.01 -14.53
C LYS A 92 -2.86 -16.67 -15.91
N ALA A 93 -4.17 -16.81 -16.11
CA ALA A 93 -4.82 -16.47 -17.38
C ALA A 93 -4.65 -14.99 -17.74
N LEU A 94 -4.71 -14.10 -16.74
CA LEU A 94 -4.46 -12.68 -16.92
C LEU A 94 -2.99 -12.40 -17.26
N TYR A 95 -2.04 -13.04 -16.57
CA TYR A 95 -0.61 -12.92 -16.81
C TYR A 95 -0.22 -13.35 -18.23
N GLU A 96 -0.71 -14.49 -18.68
CA GLU A 96 -0.46 -15.03 -20.02
C GLU A 96 -0.95 -14.10 -21.13
N LYS A 97 -1.99 -13.31 -20.87
CA LYS A 97 -2.49 -12.25 -21.76
C LYS A 97 -1.76 -10.92 -21.63
N GLY A 98 -0.74 -10.82 -20.77
CA GLY A 98 -0.01 -9.57 -20.50
C GLY A 98 -0.83 -8.54 -19.72
N GLY A 99 -1.87 -8.93 -19.00
CA GLY A 99 -2.74 -8.03 -18.24
C GLY A 99 -2.12 -7.52 -16.94
N ILE A 100 -1.16 -8.25 -16.33
CA ILE A 100 -0.37 -7.76 -15.20
C ILE A 100 0.76 -6.90 -15.78
N LYS A 101 0.65 -5.57 -15.67
CA LYS A 101 1.52 -4.64 -16.38
C LYS A 101 1.91 -3.43 -15.54
N ALA A 102 2.99 -2.76 -15.94
CA ALA A 102 3.33 -1.45 -15.43
C ALA A 102 2.39 -0.39 -16.04
N SER A 103 2.10 0.67 -15.30
CA SER A 103 1.37 1.81 -15.86
C SER A 103 2.23 2.49 -16.94
N SER A 104 1.66 2.64 -18.15
CA SER A 104 2.32 3.27 -19.30
C SER A 104 2.22 4.79 -19.29
N SER A 105 1.26 5.36 -18.57
CA SER A 105 0.91 6.79 -18.61
C SER A 105 1.40 7.59 -17.42
N TYR A 106 2.15 6.98 -16.51
CA TYR A 106 2.58 7.61 -15.24
C TYR A 106 1.40 8.12 -14.39
N ASP A 107 0.29 7.41 -14.45
CA ASP A 107 -0.96 7.69 -13.76
C ASP A 107 -1.16 6.83 -12.52
N ASP A 108 -0.07 6.34 -11.95
CA ASP A 108 -0.05 5.53 -10.73
C ASP A 108 0.85 6.18 -9.67
N LEU A 109 0.26 7.06 -8.88
CA LEU A 109 0.94 7.80 -7.82
C LEU A 109 1.58 6.86 -6.78
N GLY A 110 0.91 5.76 -6.44
CA GLY A 110 1.33 4.84 -5.39
C GLY A 110 2.53 3.99 -5.77
N PHE A 111 2.59 3.54 -7.02
CA PHE A 111 3.52 2.49 -7.44
C PHE A 111 4.45 2.84 -8.60
N ASN A 112 4.39 4.07 -9.11
CA ASN A 112 5.19 4.49 -10.27
C ASN A 112 6.70 4.26 -10.12
N SER A 113 7.24 4.37 -8.91
CA SER A 113 8.66 4.11 -8.64
C SER A 113 9.03 2.63 -8.76
N PHE A 114 8.10 1.71 -8.49
CA PHE A 114 8.32 0.27 -8.50
C PHE A 114 8.34 -0.33 -9.90
N PHE A 115 7.61 0.28 -10.84
CA PHE A 115 7.64 -0.17 -12.24
C PHE A 115 9.04 -0.13 -12.86
N LYS A 116 9.91 0.77 -12.39
CA LYS A 116 11.31 0.89 -12.84
C LYS A 116 12.20 -0.27 -12.40
N THR A 117 11.73 -1.06 -11.45
CA THR A 117 12.46 -2.19 -10.86
C THR A 117 11.87 -3.55 -11.23
N GLY A 118 11.03 -3.60 -12.28
CA GLY A 118 10.44 -4.84 -12.77
C GLY A 118 9.18 -5.30 -12.06
N TRP A 119 8.63 -4.47 -11.17
CA TRP A 119 7.34 -4.74 -10.54
C TRP A 119 6.18 -4.32 -11.45
N LYS A 120 5.11 -5.14 -11.47
CA LYS A 120 3.90 -4.90 -12.26
C LYS A 120 2.67 -5.23 -11.43
N ARG A 121 1.52 -4.72 -11.84
CA ARG A 121 0.26 -4.93 -11.11
C ARG A 121 -0.96 -4.99 -12.01
N PHE A 122 -2.06 -5.54 -11.44
CA PHE A 122 -3.42 -5.43 -11.95
C PHE A 122 -4.37 -5.27 -10.77
N TYR A 123 -5.11 -4.14 -10.68
CA TYR A 123 -6.05 -3.88 -9.61
C TYR A 123 -7.30 -4.73 -9.73
N LEU A 124 -7.69 -5.40 -8.65
CA LEU A 124 -8.94 -6.13 -8.49
C LEU A 124 -9.98 -5.28 -7.75
N LYS A 125 -9.52 -4.47 -6.80
CA LYS A 125 -10.31 -3.58 -5.96
C LYS A 125 -9.43 -2.45 -5.47
N TRP A 126 -9.97 -1.24 -5.40
CA TRP A 126 -9.26 -0.12 -4.79
C TRP A 126 -10.25 0.79 -4.07
N TYR A 127 -10.41 0.56 -2.75
CA TYR A 127 -11.39 1.27 -1.91
C TYR A 127 -12.76 1.34 -2.60
N ASP A 128 -13.31 2.54 -2.84
CA ASP A 128 -14.60 2.73 -3.52
C ASP A 128 -14.47 3.01 -5.02
N SER A 129 -13.27 2.87 -5.60
CA SER A 129 -13.08 3.10 -7.03
C SER A 129 -13.61 1.93 -7.86
N ALA A 130 -14.26 2.24 -8.97
CA ALA A 130 -14.76 1.23 -9.91
C ALA A 130 -13.63 0.77 -10.84
N HIS A 131 -13.45 -0.54 -10.93
CA HIS A 131 -12.53 -1.20 -11.86
C HIS A 131 -13.31 -2.24 -12.68
N PRO A 132 -14.11 -1.83 -13.69
CA PRO A 132 -14.86 -2.76 -14.53
C PRO A 132 -13.99 -3.80 -15.23
N SER A 133 -12.76 -3.44 -15.62
CA SER A 133 -11.77 -4.37 -16.18
C SER A 133 -11.50 -5.58 -15.27
N ALA A 134 -11.46 -5.36 -13.95
CA ALA A 134 -11.25 -6.44 -12.99
C ALA A 134 -12.46 -7.41 -12.93
N ALA A 135 -13.67 -6.89 -12.99
CA ALA A 135 -14.88 -7.73 -13.00
C ALA A 135 -14.99 -8.55 -14.30
N GLU A 136 -14.53 -8.02 -15.41
CA GLU A 136 -14.51 -8.69 -16.71
C GLU A 136 -13.41 -9.78 -16.79
N LEU A 137 -12.19 -9.46 -16.38
CA LEU A 137 -11.02 -10.33 -16.55
C LEU A 137 -10.83 -11.33 -15.42
N CYS A 138 -11.31 -11.00 -14.19
CA CYS A 138 -11.16 -11.82 -12.99
C CYS A 138 -12.48 -11.90 -12.22
N PRO A 139 -13.57 -12.41 -12.85
CA PRO A 139 -14.92 -12.37 -12.30
C PRO A 139 -15.08 -13.16 -10.99
N LYS A 140 -14.42 -14.29 -10.83
CA LYS A 140 -14.52 -15.13 -9.63
C LYS A 140 -13.80 -14.48 -8.44
N THR A 141 -12.58 -14.00 -8.63
CA THR A 141 -11.82 -13.30 -7.59
C THR A 141 -12.52 -12.01 -7.17
N THR A 142 -13.04 -11.23 -8.12
CA THR A 142 -13.78 -10.01 -7.78
C THR A 142 -15.11 -10.28 -7.09
N ALA A 143 -15.82 -11.38 -7.44
CA ALA A 143 -17.00 -11.82 -6.72
C ALA A 143 -16.67 -12.21 -5.27
N LEU A 144 -15.58 -12.95 -5.06
CA LEU A 144 -15.10 -13.31 -3.71
C LEU A 144 -14.77 -12.06 -2.90
N LEU A 145 -14.07 -11.08 -3.48
CA LEU A 145 -13.73 -9.83 -2.81
C LEU A 145 -14.93 -8.97 -2.39
N LYS A 146 -16.08 -9.12 -3.03
CA LYS A 146 -17.32 -8.45 -2.62
C LYS A 146 -17.86 -8.99 -1.29
N THR A 147 -17.55 -10.23 -0.94
CA THR A 147 -17.94 -10.85 0.34
C THR A 147 -17.02 -10.44 1.51
N LEU A 148 -15.89 -9.77 1.21
CA LEU A 148 -14.85 -9.41 2.17
C LEU A 148 -14.75 -7.88 2.33
N PRO A 149 -15.62 -7.25 3.15
CA PRO A 149 -15.63 -5.79 3.33
C PRO A 149 -14.39 -5.26 4.06
N THR A 150 -13.66 -6.10 4.78
CA THR A 150 -12.39 -5.79 5.46
C THR A 150 -11.25 -5.54 4.48
N ILE A 151 -11.28 -6.13 3.28
CA ILE A 151 -10.32 -5.86 2.22
C ILE A 151 -10.70 -4.53 1.56
N LYS A 152 -9.81 -3.55 1.63
CA LYS A 152 -10.01 -2.21 1.05
C LYS A 152 -9.40 -2.06 -0.33
N ALA A 153 -8.24 -2.68 -0.55
CA ALA A 153 -7.60 -2.76 -1.85
C ALA A 153 -7.11 -4.18 -2.10
N ALA A 154 -7.11 -4.60 -3.36
CA ALA A 154 -6.55 -5.87 -3.78
C ALA A 154 -6.03 -5.78 -5.21
N MET A 155 -4.94 -6.48 -5.49
CA MET A 155 -4.34 -6.54 -6.81
C MET A 155 -3.54 -7.84 -7.00
N PHE A 156 -3.36 -8.24 -8.24
CA PHE A 156 -2.29 -9.16 -8.60
C PHE A 156 -1.01 -8.36 -8.82
N THR A 157 0.11 -8.86 -8.28
CA THR A 157 1.41 -8.22 -8.47
C THR A 157 2.47 -9.21 -8.90
N GLU A 158 3.28 -8.78 -9.87
CA GLU A 158 4.42 -9.53 -10.39
C GLU A 158 5.72 -8.85 -9.93
N LEU A 159 6.67 -9.67 -9.48
CA LEU A 159 8.06 -9.28 -9.30
C LEU A 159 8.92 -10.17 -10.21
N ALA A 160 9.52 -9.56 -11.22
CA ALA A 160 10.31 -10.25 -12.22
C ALA A 160 11.57 -10.94 -11.65
N PRO A 161 12.21 -11.87 -12.39
CA PRO A 161 13.52 -12.39 -12.06
C PRO A 161 14.55 -11.28 -11.79
N ASP A 162 15.49 -11.51 -10.91
CA ASP A 162 16.58 -10.60 -10.52
C ASP A 162 16.13 -9.16 -10.17
N SER A 163 14.89 -9.03 -9.68
CA SER A 163 14.28 -7.75 -9.36
C SER A 163 14.20 -7.50 -7.86
N ARG A 164 14.18 -6.22 -7.47
CA ARG A 164 14.01 -5.83 -6.08
C ARG A 164 13.17 -4.58 -5.94
N LEU A 165 12.40 -4.49 -4.85
CA LEU A 165 11.82 -3.24 -4.37
C LEU A 165 12.76 -2.62 -3.33
N VAL A 166 12.97 -1.32 -3.42
CA VAL A 166 13.84 -0.59 -2.47
C VAL A 166 13.22 -0.55 -1.08
N ARG A 167 14.06 -0.40 -0.06
CA ARG A 167 13.61 -0.22 1.33
C ARG A 167 12.73 1.01 1.47
N HIS A 168 11.51 0.82 1.93
CA HIS A 168 10.51 1.86 2.16
C HIS A 168 9.59 1.46 3.31
N ARG A 169 8.70 2.34 3.68
CA ARG A 169 7.52 2.04 4.50
C ARG A 169 6.31 2.69 3.86
N ASP A 170 5.16 2.06 4.01
CA ASP A 170 3.92 2.65 3.51
C ASP A 170 3.42 3.74 4.46
N PRO A 171 2.69 4.74 3.95
CA PRO A 171 2.41 5.96 4.69
C PRO A 171 1.37 5.79 5.80
N TYR A 172 0.48 4.79 5.71
CA TYR A 172 -0.75 4.74 6.48
C TYR A 172 -0.91 3.46 7.29
N ALA A 173 -1.07 3.60 8.62
CA ALA A 173 -1.20 2.49 9.56
C ALA A 173 -2.64 1.98 9.76
N GLY A 174 -3.62 2.55 9.07
CA GLY A 174 -5.02 2.10 9.14
C GLY A 174 -5.30 0.83 8.36
N SER A 175 -4.35 0.35 7.57
CA SER A 175 -4.33 -0.95 6.89
C SER A 175 -3.18 -1.82 7.37
N LEU A 176 -3.29 -3.09 7.05
CA LEU A 176 -2.27 -4.12 7.14
C LEU A 176 -2.17 -4.79 5.78
N ARG A 177 -1.02 -5.32 5.45
CA ARG A 177 -0.78 -5.98 4.17
C ARG A 177 -0.98 -7.48 4.29
N TYR A 178 -1.82 -8.03 3.41
CA TYR A 178 -1.98 -9.46 3.21
C TYR A 178 -1.39 -9.84 1.85
N HIS A 179 -0.53 -10.85 1.83
CA HIS A 179 -0.05 -11.48 0.62
C HIS A 179 -0.42 -12.95 0.62
N LEU A 180 -0.84 -13.48 -0.55
CA LEU A 180 -1.04 -14.90 -0.81
C LEU A 180 -0.22 -15.28 -2.03
N GLY A 181 0.66 -16.28 -1.89
CA GLY A 181 1.46 -16.82 -2.98
C GLY A 181 0.57 -17.52 -4.01
N LEU A 182 0.68 -17.15 -5.28
CA LEU A 182 -0.10 -17.75 -6.37
C LEU A 182 0.78 -18.55 -7.34
N ILE A 183 1.82 -17.91 -7.85
CA ILE A 183 2.82 -18.52 -8.74
C ILE A 183 4.15 -17.95 -8.26
N THR A 184 4.85 -18.72 -7.47
CA THR A 184 6.10 -18.30 -6.83
C THR A 184 7.23 -19.27 -7.17
N PRO A 185 8.49 -18.84 -7.07
CA PRO A 185 9.62 -19.74 -7.24
C PRO A 185 9.69 -20.86 -6.19
N ASN A 186 8.92 -20.77 -5.10
CA ASN A 186 8.99 -21.64 -3.93
C ASN A 186 10.43 -21.78 -3.37
N ASP A 187 11.19 -20.68 -3.40
CA ASP A 187 12.62 -20.59 -3.09
C ASP A 187 12.88 -19.44 -2.12
N ASP A 188 13.75 -19.65 -1.13
CA ASP A 188 14.10 -18.65 -0.11
C ASP A 188 14.84 -17.44 -0.66
N ARG A 189 15.33 -17.49 -1.89
CA ARG A 189 15.91 -16.36 -2.62
C ARG A 189 14.86 -15.37 -3.11
N CYS A 190 13.55 -15.73 -3.04
CA CYS A 190 12.42 -14.85 -3.35
C CYS A 190 11.67 -14.53 -2.06
N PHE A 191 11.89 -13.35 -1.48
CA PHE A 191 11.43 -13.01 -0.14
C PHE A 191 11.02 -11.54 0.02
N ILE A 192 10.28 -11.28 1.08
CA ILE A 192 10.09 -9.95 1.66
C ILE A 192 10.78 -9.91 3.03
N ASP A 193 11.46 -8.79 3.31
CA ASP A 193 12.04 -8.48 4.62
C ASP A 193 11.23 -7.34 5.23
N VAL A 194 10.66 -7.58 6.41
CA VAL A 194 9.90 -6.57 7.16
C VAL A 194 10.59 -6.38 8.51
N ASP A 195 11.16 -5.21 8.72
CA ASP A 195 11.90 -4.84 9.95
C ASP A 195 13.08 -5.77 10.29
N GLY A 196 13.70 -6.38 9.26
CA GLY A 196 14.83 -7.30 9.39
C GLY A 196 14.43 -8.76 9.56
N GLU A 197 13.15 -9.10 9.46
CA GLU A 197 12.64 -10.46 9.48
C GLU A 197 12.16 -10.86 8.08
N ARG A 198 12.57 -12.04 7.58
CA ARG A 198 12.27 -12.49 6.22
C ARG A 198 11.12 -13.47 6.20
N TYR A 199 10.28 -13.32 5.17
CA TYR A 199 9.27 -14.27 4.75
C TYR A 199 9.46 -14.57 3.27
N SER A 200 9.57 -15.86 2.91
CA SER A 200 9.69 -16.31 1.53
C SER A 200 8.34 -16.85 1.05
N TRP A 201 7.85 -16.32 -0.07
CA TRP A 201 6.55 -16.74 -0.59
C TRP A 201 6.55 -18.19 -1.08
N ARG A 202 5.47 -18.89 -0.79
CA ARG A 202 5.14 -20.23 -1.30
C ARG A 202 3.76 -20.21 -1.90
N ASP A 203 3.53 -21.09 -2.89
CA ASP A 203 2.21 -21.23 -3.52
C ASP A 203 1.18 -21.71 -2.51
N GLY A 204 0.04 -21.02 -2.42
CA GLY A 204 -1.03 -21.32 -1.49
C GLY A 204 -0.79 -20.86 -0.05
N GLU A 205 0.38 -20.31 0.28
CA GLU A 205 0.66 -19.78 1.63
C GLU A 205 0.45 -18.29 1.70
N SER A 206 -0.10 -17.82 2.82
CA SER A 206 -0.38 -16.42 3.06
C SER A 206 0.41 -15.84 4.23
N VAL A 207 0.56 -14.52 4.23
CA VAL A 207 1.19 -13.76 5.31
C VAL A 207 0.49 -12.42 5.51
N VAL A 208 0.36 -12.00 6.77
CA VAL A 208 -0.09 -10.66 7.15
C VAL A 208 1.05 -9.92 7.81
N PHE A 209 1.31 -8.67 7.40
CA PHE A 209 2.34 -7.84 8.00
C PHE A 209 1.93 -6.37 8.06
N ASP A 210 2.61 -5.63 8.92
CA ASP A 210 2.43 -4.20 9.08
C ASP A 210 3.39 -3.45 8.12
N GLU A 211 2.85 -2.99 7.01
CA GLU A 211 3.57 -2.29 5.93
C GLU A 211 4.18 -0.95 6.33
N THR A 212 3.87 -0.47 7.53
CA THR A 212 4.45 0.75 8.10
C THR A 212 5.77 0.52 8.82
N TYR A 213 6.23 -0.73 8.97
CA TYR A 213 7.64 -1.03 9.20
C TYR A 213 8.45 -0.89 7.92
N ILE A 214 9.75 -0.62 8.04
CA ILE A 214 10.63 -0.59 6.86
C ILE A 214 10.71 -2.00 6.28
N HIS A 215 10.34 -2.10 5.02
CA HIS A 215 10.37 -3.37 4.30
C HIS A 215 10.94 -3.21 2.89
N TYR A 216 11.34 -4.34 2.31
CA TYR A 216 11.78 -4.46 0.92
C TYR A 216 11.55 -5.89 0.43
N ALA A 217 11.50 -6.09 -0.87
CA ALA A 217 11.36 -7.40 -1.48
C ALA A 217 12.46 -7.66 -2.50
N GLU A 218 12.92 -8.90 -2.58
CA GLU A 218 13.89 -9.36 -3.59
C GLU A 218 13.41 -10.66 -4.22
N ASN A 219 13.64 -10.79 -5.51
CA ASN A 219 13.52 -12.03 -6.25
C ASN A 219 14.87 -12.29 -6.94
N LYS A 220 15.70 -13.14 -6.33
CA LYS A 220 17.02 -13.54 -6.84
C LYS A 220 16.97 -14.89 -7.59
N THR A 221 15.81 -15.24 -8.10
CA THR A 221 15.59 -16.45 -8.90
C THR A 221 15.41 -16.10 -10.37
N ASP A 222 15.36 -17.10 -11.21
CA ASP A 222 15.10 -17.02 -12.65
C ASP A 222 13.61 -17.11 -13.02
N GLN A 223 12.71 -17.13 -12.00
CA GLN A 223 11.27 -17.25 -12.19
C GLN A 223 10.54 -15.99 -11.69
N ASN A 224 9.41 -15.68 -12.31
CA ASN A 224 8.52 -14.62 -11.84
C ASN A 224 7.84 -15.01 -10.53
N ARG A 225 7.60 -14.02 -9.66
CA ARG A 225 6.73 -14.15 -8.50
C ARG A 225 5.44 -13.41 -8.75
N ILE A 226 4.30 -14.12 -8.75
CA ILE A 226 2.96 -13.54 -8.80
C ILE A 226 2.25 -13.85 -7.49
N ILE A 227 1.73 -12.82 -6.84
CA ILE A 227 0.96 -12.93 -5.60
C ILE A 227 -0.36 -12.18 -5.71
N PHE A 228 -1.32 -12.59 -4.91
CA PHE A 228 -2.43 -11.73 -4.51
C PHE A 228 -1.95 -10.84 -3.37
N PHE A 229 -2.17 -9.55 -3.51
CA PHE A 229 -1.74 -8.50 -2.63
C PHE A 229 -2.97 -7.70 -2.19
N ALA A 230 -3.19 -7.52 -0.90
CA ALA A 230 -4.35 -6.78 -0.41
C ALA A 230 -4.04 -5.90 0.79
N ASP A 231 -4.75 -4.77 0.88
CA ASP A 231 -4.86 -3.96 2.09
C ASP A 231 -6.07 -4.42 2.88
N VAL A 232 -5.81 -4.90 4.08
CA VAL A 232 -6.82 -5.32 5.05
C VAL A 232 -6.99 -4.22 6.08
N GLU A 233 -8.23 -3.81 6.37
CA GLU A 233 -8.49 -2.79 7.39
C GLU A 233 -7.97 -3.24 8.75
N ARG A 234 -7.16 -2.40 9.41
CA ARG A 234 -6.66 -2.70 10.76
C ARG A 234 -7.82 -2.77 11.74
N PRO A 235 -7.99 -3.88 12.48
CA PRO A 235 -9.01 -3.97 13.52
C PRO A 235 -8.71 -2.97 14.66
N LEU A 236 -9.70 -2.14 15.03
CA LEU A 236 -9.53 -1.11 16.04
C LEU A 236 -10.45 -1.33 17.25
N LYS A 237 -10.03 -0.87 18.44
CA LYS A 237 -10.70 -1.14 19.73
C LYS A 237 -12.06 -0.44 19.88
N THR A 238 -12.28 0.65 19.16
CA THR A 238 -13.52 1.43 19.31
C THR A 238 -14.21 1.68 17.97
N ARG A 239 -15.55 1.66 17.94
CA ARG A 239 -16.34 1.96 16.75
C ARG A 239 -16.07 3.36 16.20
N PHE A 240 -15.70 4.32 17.05
CA PHE A 240 -15.31 5.65 16.61
C PHE A 240 -14.06 5.59 15.75
N MET A 241 -13.02 4.89 16.21
CA MET A 241 -11.77 4.75 15.46
C MET A 241 -11.95 3.91 14.19
N GLU A 242 -12.79 2.87 14.22
CA GLU A 242 -13.14 2.10 13.01
C GLU A 242 -13.80 3.00 11.96
N ARG A 243 -14.78 3.82 12.35
CA ARG A 243 -15.44 4.78 11.45
C ARG A 243 -14.48 5.84 10.92
N PHE A 244 -13.62 6.37 11.79
CA PHE A 244 -12.60 7.35 11.41
C PHE A 244 -11.61 6.74 10.39
N ASN A 245 -11.09 5.52 10.66
CA ASN A 245 -10.21 4.79 9.77
C ASN A 245 -10.85 4.57 8.39
N HIS A 246 -12.09 4.08 8.39
CA HIS A 246 -12.82 3.85 7.16
C HIS A 246 -13.02 5.14 6.35
N TRP A 247 -13.46 6.21 7.01
CA TRP A 247 -13.66 7.52 6.37
C TRP A 247 -12.35 8.08 5.81
N PHE A 248 -11.27 8.06 6.62
CA PHE A 248 -9.97 8.60 6.23
C PHE A 248 -9.37 7.81 5.05
N GLY A 249 -9.31 6.49 5.16
CA GLY A 249 -8.82 5.61 4.11
C GLY A 249 -9.60 5.80 2.80
N LYS A 250 -10.94 5.78 2.86
CA LYS A 250 -11.81 6.03 1.71
C LYS A 250 -11.50 7.38 1.03
N LYS A 251 -11.41 8.48 1.80
CA LYS A 251 -11.19 9.83 1.23
C LYS A 251 -9.81 9.98 0.60
N VAL A 252 -8.76 9.49 1.26
CA VAL A 252 -7.38 9.66 0.81
C VAL A 252 -7.03 8.66 -0.30
N MET A 253 -7.36 7.38 -0.09
CA MET A 253 -6.92 6.32 -1.00
C MET A 253 -7.75 6.28 -2.31
N THR A 254 -9.04 6.59 -2.27
CA THR A 254 -9.84 6.70 -3.50
C THR A 254 -9.31 7.82 -4.41
N ALA A 255 -8.82 8.91 -3.83
CA ALA A 255 -8.20 9.99 -4.61
C ALA A 255 -6.91 9.57 -5.33
N ALA A 256 -6.24 8.51 -4.86
CA ALA A 256 -5.04 7.94 -5.47
C ALA A 256 -5.32 6.75 -6.41
N SER A 257 -6.57 6.44 -6.71
CA SER A 257 -6.94 5.32 -7.60
C SER A 257 -6.28 5.42 -8.97
N SER A 258 -5.76 4.30 -9.47
CA SER A 258 -5.13 4.16 -10.78
C SER A 258 -5.85 3.12 -11.63
N PRO A 259 -6.01 3.33 -12.95
CA PRO A 259 -6.70 2.40 -13.82
C PRO A 259 -5.82 1.20 -14.20
N ASN A 260 -6.43 0.07 -14.57
CA ASN A 260 -5.80 -1.01 -15.32
C ASN A 260 -5.91 -0.74 -16.82
N GLU A 261 -7.13 -0.40 -17.25
CA GLU A 261 -7.52 -0.21 -18.64
C GLU A 261 -8.32 1.07 -18.81
N ALA A 262 -8.53 1.46 -20.08
CA ALA A 262 -9.44 2.53 -20.43
C ALA A 262 -10.85 2.17 -19.95
N GLY A 263 -11.50 3.09 -19.21
CA GLY A 263 -12.81 2.87 -18.59
C GLY A 263 -12.77 2.64 -17.08
N ASP A 264 -11.65 2.29 -16.52
CA ASP A 264 -11.47 2.23 -15.06
C ASP A 264 -11.38 3.64 -14.45
N GLN A 265 -11.81 3.76 -13.20
CA GLN A 265 -11.80 5.03 -12.50
C GLN A 265 -10.39 5.48 -12.12
N THR A 266 -10.04 6.73 -12.46
CA THR A 266 -8.80 7.39 -12.04
C THR A 266 -9.10 8.45 -10.99
N GLY A 267 -8.41 8.39 -9.85
CA GLY A 267 -8.56 9.34 -8.76
C GLY A 267 -8.00 10.73 -9.07
N GLY A 268 -8.52 11.76 -8.39
CA GLY A 268 -8.15 13.16 -8.62
C GLY A 268 -6.66 13.45 -8.40
N LEU A 269 -6.07 12.91 -7.33
CA LEU A 269 -4.63 13.07 -7.04
C LEU A 269 -3.78 12.41 -8.13
N ASN A 270 -4.21 11.26 -8.62
CA ASN A 270 -3.51 10.54 -9.67
C ASN A 270 -3.55 11.30 -11.01
N LYS A 271 -4.67 11.94 -11.35
CA LYS A 271 -4.76 12.82 -12.54
C LYS A 271 -3.78 13.99 -12.46
N VAL A 272 -3.71 14.64 -11.29
CA VAL A 272 -2.77 15.76 -11.08
C VAL A 272 -1.32 15.27 -11.17
N PHE A 273 -1.01 14.14 -10.57
CA PHE A 273 0.32 13.53 -10.63
C PHE A 273 0.73 13.21 -12.09
N GLY A 274 -0.14 12.56 -12.86
CA GLY A 274 0.09 12.25 -14.27
C GLY A 274 0.34 13.52 -15.10
N TYR A 275 -0.46 14.56 -14.91
CA TYR A 275 -0.28 15.84 -15.58
C TYR A 275 1.10 16.48 -15.28
N VAL A 276 1.46 16.59 -14.01
CA VAL A 276 2.77 17.16 -13.59
C VAL A 276 3.93 16.36 -14.17
N TYR A 277 3.80 15.03 -14.18
CA TYR A 277 4.85 14.17 -14.73
C TYR A 277 5.01 14.35 -16.24
N GLN A 278 3.91 14.43 -16.99
CA GLN A 278 3.94 14.68 -18.45
C GLN A 278 4.57 16.05 -18.78
N VAL A 279 4.25 17.09 -18.01
CA VAL A 279 4.89 18.42 -18.17
C VAL A 279 6.41 18.34 -17.95
N ARG A 280 6.85 17.60 -16.92
CA ARG A 280 8.28 17.41 -16.63
C ARG A 280 9.02 16.67 -17.76
N ILE A 281 8.38 15.63 -18.36
CA ILE A 281 8.97 14.89 -19.48
C ILE A 281 9.12 15.81 -20.69
N LYS A 282 8.08 16.56 -21.05
CA LYS A 282 8.11 17.51 -22.17
C LYS A 282 9.20 18.58 -21.98
N ALA A 283 9.31 19.13 -20.77
CA ALA A 283 10.35 20.11 -20.45
C ALA A 283 11.77 19.54 -20.53
N LYS A 284 11.99 18.26 -20.16
CA LYS A 284 13.28 17.61 -20.30
C LYS A 284 13.62 17.29 -21.76
N ALA A 285 12.63 16.93 -22.57
CA ALA A 285 12.84 16.68 -23.99
C ALA A 285 13.26 17.96 -24.73
N LEU A 286 12.60 19.07 -24.46
CA LEU A 286 12.94 20.40 -25.01
C LEU A 286 14.36 20.87 -24.63
N LYS A 287 14.84 20.53 -23.42
CA LYS A 287 16.22 20.87 -22.98
C LYS A 287 17.31 19.99 -23.61
N LYS A 288 16.96 18.87 -24.25
CA LYS A 288 17.91 18.00 -24.94
C LYS A 288 18.02 18.32 -26.44
N THR A 289 17.08 19.10 -26.96
CA THR A 289 17.05 19.53 -28.39
C THR A 289 17.60 20.95 -28.60
N ASN A 290 17.89 21.66 -27.52
CA ASN A 290 18.64 22.91 -27.46
C ASN A 290 20.03 22.66 -26.84
#